data_0ccc7c782d54a40af04fded7aef302fd
#
_entry.id   0ccc7c782d54a40af04fded7aef302fd
#
_cell.length_a   1.000
_cell.length_b   1.000
_cell.length_c   1.000
_cell.angle_alpha   90.00
_cell.angle_beta   90.00
_cell.angle_gamma   90.00
#
_symmetry.space_group_name_H-M   'P 1'
#
loop_
_entity.id
_entity.type
_entity.pdbx_description
1 polymer ?
#
loop_
_entity_poly.entity_id
_entity_poly.type
_entity_poly.pdbx_seq_one_letter_code
_entity_poly.pdbx_strand_id
1 'polypeptide(L)'
;MPRKFARKELAVENMNNKEIPKEAIQASKIIEELLDSILVGIYLYGSAVMGGLRINSDVDILVVINRSLSERTRRDLTDSLMLISGKVGNTKDMRPLEVTVINQKDIIPWHFPPKYEFMYGEWLREQFEKGEIPEPTYDPDLAILLAQLRKNSINLLGPKATEVIEPVPMTDIRKAIKESLPGLIASIKGDERNVILTLARMWLTASTGEIRSKDLAAEWAIPQLPYEHAILLDKARKAYLGEYIDKWNGMESEVTGLVNNMKRSIEYSLNL
;
A
#
# COMPACT_ATOMS: atom_id res chain seq x y z
N MET A 1 -33.72 -7.18 20.65
CA MET A 1 -33.35 -5.79 20.99
C MET A 1 -31.93 -5.57 20.47
N PRO A 2 -31.69 -4.70 19.50
CA PRO A 2 -30.34 -4.44 19.02
C PRO A 2 -29.64 -3.53 20.04
N ARG A 3 -28.47 -3.95 20.50
CA ARG A 3 -27.57 -3.13 21.33
C ARG A 3 -27.08 -1.95 20.51
N LYS A 4 -27.51 -0.74 20.84
CA LYS A 4 -26.91 0.51 20.40
C LYS A 4 -25.45 0.51 20.88
N PHE A 5 -24.52 0.34 19.97
CA PHE A 5 -23.12 0.69 20.23
C PHE A 5 -23.06 2.20 20.44
N ALA A 6 -22.63 2.60 21.62
CA ALA A 6 -22.39 4.00 21.94
C ALA A 6 -21.40 4.57 20.91
N ARG A 7 -21.79 5.69 20.27
CA ARG A 7 -20.89 6.51 19.46
C ARG A 7 -19.67 6.84 20.33
N LYS A 8 -18.54 6.19 20.03
CA LYS A 8 -17.24 6.65 20.50
C LYS A 8 -16.79 7.70 19.49
N GLU A 9 -16.72 8.93 19.96
CA GLU A 9 -15.99 10.01 19.29
C GLU A 9 -14.63 9.48 18.83
N LEU A 10 -14.22 9.94 17.64
CA LEU A 10 -12.89 9.66 17.07
C LEU A 10 -11.84 9.66 18.18
N ALA A 11 -11.21 8.53 18.43
CA ALA A 11 -10.16 8.38 19.43
C ALA A 11 -8.89 9.14 18.98
N VAL A 12 -8.93 10.47 19.07
CA VAL A 12 -7.83 11.41 18.77
C VAL A 12 -6.98 11.64 20.03
N GLU A 13 -7.12 10.83 21.07
CA GLU A 13 -6.31 10.97 22.29
C GLU A 13 -5.20 9.94 22.35
N ASN A 14 -3.96 10.46 22.30
CA ASN A 14 -2.68 9.79 22.56
C ASN A 14 -2.05 8.97 21.42
N MET A 15 -1.60 9.65 20.38
CA MET A 15 -0.47 9.15 19.57
C MET A 15 0.42 10.31 19.12
N ASN A 16 1.74 10.17 19.28
CA ASN A 16 2.79 11.07 18.80
C ASN A 16 2.39 11.88 17.57
N ASN A 17 2.34 13.14 17.65
CA ASN A 17 2.20 14.29 16.70
C ASN A 17 2.21 13.99 15.16
N LYS A 18 1.66 12.90 14.69
CA LYS A 18 1.43 12.63 13.27
C LYS A 18 0.04 13.11 12.92
N GLU A 19 -0.02 14.18 12.18
CA GLU A 19 -1.26 14.75 11.67
C GLU A 19 -1.92 13.77 10.68
N ILE A 20 -3.17 13.39 10.94
CA ILE A 20 -3.94 12.52 10.03
C ILE A 20 -4.26 13.34 8.78
N PRO A 21 -3.94 12.84 7.56
CA PRO A 21 -4.23 13.54 6.32
C PRO A 21 -5.74 13.85 6.19
N LYS A 22 -6.07 15.04 5.69
CA LYS A 22 -7.47 15.45 5.48
C LYS A 22 -8.22 14.48 4.56
N GLU A 23 -7.54 13.93 3.56
CA GLU A 23 -8.06 12.92 2.64
C GLU A 23 -8.47 11.64 3.37
N ALA A 24 -7.67 11.19 4.35
CA ALA A 24 -8.00 10.03 5.17
C ALA A 24 -9.26 10.28 6.02
N ILE A 25 -9.41 11.48 6.58
CA ILE A 25 -10.60 11.86 7.36
C ILE A 25 -11.85 11.90 6.46
N GLN A 26 -11.73 12.46 5.25
CA GLN A 26 -12.84 12.55 4.31
C GLN A 26 -13.24 11.15 3.80
N ALA A 27 -12.27 10.33 3.41
CA ALA A 27 -12.50 8.95 2.95
C ALA A 27 -13.15 8.10 4.06
N SER A 28 -12.69 8.24 5.31
CA SER A 28 -13.27 7.50 6.44
C SER A 28 -14.75 7.81 6.65
N LYS A 29 -15.16 9.07 6.49
CA LYS A 29 -16.58 9.47 6.61
C LYS A 29 -17.44 8.84 5.50
N ILE A 30 -16.97 8.88 4.25
CA ILE A 30 -17.65 8.27 3.11
C ILE A 30 -17.79 6.76 3.32
N ILE A 31 -16.71 6.10 3.74
CA ILE A 31 -16.67 4.66 4.00
C ILE A 31 -17.63 4.30 5.14
N GLU A 32 -17.64 5.05 6.23
CA GLU A 32 -18.55 4.85 7.35
C GLU A 32 -20.00 5.01 6.91
N GLU A 33 -20.35 6.04 6.14
CA GLU A 33 -21.72 6.26 5.63
C GLU A 33 -22.21 5.13 4.72
N LEU A 34 -21.35 4.63 3.81
CA LEU A 34 -21.73 3.62 2.84
C LEU A 34 -21.69 2.19 3.38
N LEU A 35 -20.84 1.92 4.38
CA LEU A 35 -20.58 0.57 4.89
C LEU A 35 -21.01 0.33 6.35
N ASP A 36 -21.57 1.30 7.05
CA ASP A 36 -21.89 1.29 8.51
C ASP A 36 -22.30 -0.10 9.06
N SER A 37 -23.25 -0.75 8.39
CA SER A 37 -23.82 -2.03 8.86
C SER A 37 -22.90 -3.26 8.72
N ILE A 38 -21.79 -3.13 7.96
CA ILE A 38 -20.84 -4.21 7.67
C ILE A 38 -19.40 -3.85 8.01
N LEU A 39 -19.17 -2.60 8.41
CA LEU A 39 -17.86 -2.08 8.72
C LEU A 39 -17.31 -2.64 10.04
N VAL A 40 -16.07 -3.15 10.00
CA VAL A 40 -15.34 -3.64 11.18
C VAL A 40 -14.29 -2.64 11.61
N GLY A 41 -13.53 -2.07 10.66
CA GLY A 41 -12.51 -1.07 10.98
C GLY A 41 -11.93 -0.37 9.76
N ILE A 42 -11.32 0.80 10.00
CA ILE A 42 -10.62 1.62 9.00
C ILE A 42 -9.23 1.95 9.55
N TYR A 43 -8.20 1.74 8.73
CA TYR A 43 -6.80 1.86 9.11
C TYR A 43 -6.03 2.68 8.10
N LEU A 44 -5.34 3.73 8.57
CA LEU A 44 -4.34 4.45 7.79
C LEU A 44 -3.01 3.70 7.90
N TYR A 45 -2.33 3.47 6.76
CA TYR A 45 -1.06 2.75 6.73
C TYR A 45 -0.07 3.41 5.75
N GLY A 46 0.92 2.68 5.27
CA GLY A 46 1.86 3.14 4.25
C GLY A 46 2.75 4.28 4.69
N SER A 47 3.04 5.20 3.76
CA SER A 47 3.97 6.31 3.99
C SER A 47 3.53 7.27 5.08
N ALA A 48 2.23 7.50 5.26
CA ALA A 48 1.68 8.36 6.31
C ALA A 48 2.10 7.90 7.73
N VAL A 49 2.31 6.59 7.89
CA VAL A 49 2.67 5.96 9.17
C VAL A 49 4.16 5.65 9.25
N MET A 50 4.81 5.36 8.12
CA MET A 50 6.20 4.92 8.03
C MET A 50 7.13 6.00 7.48
N GLY A 51 7.44 7.02 8.25
CA GLY A 51 8.41 8.07 7.87
C GLY A 51 7.79 9.37 7.37
N GLY A 52 6.45 9.42 7.22
CA GLY A 52 5.69 10.60 6.80
C GLY A 52 5.43 10.67 5.30
N LEU A 53 4.38 11.40 4.94
CA LEU A 53 3.98 11.60 3.55
C LEU A 53 5.02 12.44 2.81
N ARG A 54 5.47 11.94 1.66
CA ARG A 54 6.30 12.67 0.71
C ARG A 54 5.41 13.43 -0.28
N ILE A 55 6.01 14.29 -1.11
CA ILE A 55 5.24 15.13 -2.05
C ILE A 55 4.34 14.30 -2.99
N ASN A 56 4.84 13.15 -3.42
CA ASN A 56 4.13 12.25 -4.35
C ASN A 56 3.56 11.00 -3.63
N SER A 57 3.36 11.05 -2.31
CA SER A 57 2.76 9.94 -1.58
C SER A 57 1.25 9.95 -1.69
N ASP A 58 0.69 8.79 -1.94
CA ASP A 58 -0.73 8.52 -1.80
C ASP A 58 -1.11 8.41 -0.32
N VAL A 59 -2.39 8.47 -0.04
CA VAL A 59 -2.95 8.21 1.28
C VAL A 59 -3.54 6.80 1.26
N ASP A 60 -2.88 5.88 1.95
CA ASP A 60 -3.17 4.45 1.94
C ASP A 60 -4.14 4.10 3.07
N ILE A 61 -5.31 3.54 2.73
CA ILE A 61 -6.37 3.16 3.67
C ILE A 61 -6.76 1.70 3.46
N LEU A 62 -6.73 0.91 4.55
CA LEU A 62 -7.34 -0.40 4.57
C LEU A 62 -8.68 -0.36 5.31
N VAL A 63 -9.68 -0.99 4.72
CA VAL A 63 -11.02 -1.17 5.29
C VAL A 63 -11.29 -2.64 5.51
N VAL A 64 -11.72 -3.01 6.70
CA VAL A 64 -12.15 -4.37 7.02
C VAL A 64 -13.66 -4.38 7.17
N ILE A 65 -14.30 -5.29 6.44
CA ILE A 65 -15.76 -5.52 6.50
C ILE A 65 -16.07 -6.97 6.88
N ASN A 66 -17.30 -7.26 7.30
CA ASN A 66 -17.72 -8.60 7.72
C ASN A 66 -18.68 -9.30 6.73
N ARG A 67 -18.98 -8.64 5.59
CA ARG A 67 -19.89 -9.14 4.55
C ARG A 67 -19.50 -8.54 3.20
N SER A 68 -19.61 -9.33 2.12
CA SER A 68 -19.27 -8.91 0.76
C SER A 68 -20.08 -7.70 0.28
N LEU A 69 -19.43 -6.89 -0.55
CA LEU A 69 -20.01 -5.71 -1.16
C LEU A 69 -20.92 -6.09 -2.35
N SER A 70 -22.04 -5.39 -2.48
CA SER A 70 -22.82 -5.44 -3.72
C SER A 70 -22.09 -4.65 -4.83
N GLU A 71 -22.38 -4.97 -6.09
CA GLU A 71 -21.87 -4.18 -7.23
C GLU A 71 -22.25 -2.71 -7.10
N ARG A 72 -23.47 -2.41 -6.67
CA ARG A 72 -23.94 -1.05 -6.40
C ARG A 72 -23.07 -0.35 -5.35
N THR A 73 -22.78 -1.01 -4.25
CA THR A 73 -21.95 -0.43 -3.18
C THR A 73 -20.52 -0.17 -3.66
N ARG A 74 -19.94 -1.06 -4.48
CA ARG A 74 -18.63 -0.83 -5.09
C ARG A 74 -18.65 0.41 -6.00
N ARG A 75 -19.73 0.60 -6.77
CA ARG A 75 -19.93 1.76 -7.63
C ARG A 75 -20.07 3.04 -6.81
N ASP A 76 -20.94 3.05 -5.81
CA ASP A 76 -21.15 4.21 -4.93
C ASP A 76 -19.85 4.61 -4.19
N LEU A 77 -19.04 3.63 -3.76
CA LEU A 77 -17.69 3.88 -3.19
C LEU A 77 -16.75 4.52 -4.23
N THR A 78 -16.69 3.96 -5.43
CA THR A 78 -15.82 4.46 -6.51
C THR A 78 -16.17 5.91 -6.82
N ASP A 79 -17.43 6.22 -7.08
CA ASP A 79 -17.89 7.55 -7.43
C ASP A 79 -17.59 8.56 -6.32
N SER A 80 -17.82 8.18 -5.06
CA SER A 80 -17.59 9.05 -3.91
C SER A 80 -16.10 9.28 -3.65
N LEU A 81 -15.25 8.26 -3.78
CA LEU A 81 -13.80 8.39 -3.61
C LEU A 81 -13.16 9.21 -4.75
N MET A 82 -13.65 9.08 -5.98
CA MET A 82 -13.19 9.89 -7.12
C MET A 82 -13.38 11.38 -6.91
N LEU A 83 -14.38 11.81 -6.15
CA LEU A 83 -14.65 13.22 -5.86
C LEU A 83 -13.63 13.84 -4.89
N ILE A 84 -13.01 13.06 -4.03
CA ILE A 84 -12.10 13.52 -2.97
C ILE A 84 -10.65 13.09 -3.19
N SER A 85 -10.37 12.25 -4.18
CA SER A 85 -9.01 11.81 -4.51
C SER A 85 -8.33 12.75 -5.48
N GLY A 86 -7.11 13.16 -5.16
CA GLY A 86 -6.26 13.96 -6.05
C GLY A 86 -5.70 13.12 -7.19
N LYS A 87 -5.49 13.75 -8.35
CA LYS A 87 -4.82 13.08 -9.48
C LYS A 87 -3.33 12.90 -9.20
N VAL A 88 -2.76 11.82 -9.72
CA VAL A 88 -1.31 11.57 -9.64
C VAL A 88 -0.54 12.77 -10.21
N GLY A 89 0.46 13.24 -9.44
CA GLY A 89 1.28 14.40 -9.82
C GLY A 89 0.64 15.77 -9.53
N ASN A 90 -0.64 15.84 -9.11
CA ASN A 90 -1.29 17.08 -8.69
C ASN A 90 -1.35 17.17 -7.15
N THR A 91 -0.28 17.66 -6.54
CA THR A 91 -0.10 17.65 -5.09
C THR A 91 -0.55 18.94 -4.39
N LYS A 92 -1.13 19.91 -5.12
CA LYS A 92 -1.38 21.24 -4.55
C LYS A 92 -2.54 21.27 -3.57
N ASP A 93 -3.61 20.51 -3.81
CA ASP A 93 -4.83 20.61 -3.01
C ASP A 93 -5.28 19.31 -2.35
N MET A 94 -5.15 18.18 -3.05
CA MET A 94 -5.58 16.85 -2.58
C MET A 94 -4.58 15.77 -3.01
N ARG A 95 -4.29 14.84 -2.12
CA ARG A 95 -3.45 13.68 -2.41
C ARG A 95 -4.27 12.57 -3.08
N PRO A 96 -3.64 11.75 -3.94
CA PRO A 96 -4.25 10.51 -4.39
C PRO A 96 -4.61 9.62 -3.20
N LEU A 97 -5.73 8.91 -3.33
CA LEU A 97 -6.15 7.88 -2.39
C LEU A 97 -5.83 6.49 -2.95
N GLU A 98 -5.39 5.61 -2.06
CA GLU A 98 -5.42 4.17 -2.26
C GLU A 98 -6.30 3.55 -1.17
N VAL A 99 -7.41 2.93 -1.56
CA VAL A 99 -8.34 2.31 -0.60
C VAL A 99 -8.52 0.84 -0.96
N THR A 100 -8.09 -0.03 -0.07
CA THR A 100 -8.29 -1.48 -0.18
C THR A 100 -9.35 -1.94 0.82
N VAL A 101 -10.38 -2.63 0.36
CA VAL A 101 -11.41 -3.23 1.20
C VAL A 101 -11.23 -4.74 1.22
N ILE A 102 -11.15 -5.32 2.41
CA ILE A 102 -11.07 -6.77 2.61
C ILE A 102 -12.23 -7.28 3.45
N ASN A 103 -12.69 -8.48 3.15
CA ASN A 103 -13.68 -9.15 3.99
C ASN A 103 -12.94 -9.97 5.06
N GLN A 104 -13.31 -9.79 6.33
CA GLN A 104 -12.70 -10.51 7.44
C GLN A 104 -12.73 -12.04 7.25
N LYS A 105 -13.76 -12.58 6.60
CA LYS A 105 -13.88 -14.02 6.30
C LYS A 105 -12.83 -14.52 5.30
N ASP A 106 -12.26 -13.61 4.49
CA ASP A 106 -11.23 -13.94 3.50
C ASP A 106 -9.82 -13.88 4.09
N ILE A 107 -9.68 -13.52 5.39
CA ILE A 107 -8.41 -13.43 6.09
C ILE A 107 -8.40 -14.11 7.47
N ILE A 108 -9.55 -14.59 7.95
CA ILE A 108 -9.71 -15.34 9.20
C ILE A 108 -10.57 -16.56 8.97
N PRO A 109 -10.05 -17.80 9.14
CA PRO A 109 -8.63 -18.09 9.44
C PRO A 109 -7.72 -17.67 8.28
N TRP A 110 -6.45 -17.39 8.59
CA TRP A 110 -5.48 -16.98 7.56
C TRP A 110 -5.34 -18.02 6.45
N HIS A 111 -5.36 -17.57 5.20
CA HIS A 111 -5.03 -18.38 4.02
C HIS A 111 -4.32 -17.51 2.97
N PHE A 112 -3.52 -18.15 2.11
CA PHE A 112 -2.76 -17.50 1.06
C PHE A 112 -3.20 -18.03 -0.33
N PRO A 113 -3.34 -17.16 -1.35
CA PRO A 113 -3.29 -15.70 -1.26
C PRO A 113 -4.56 -15.11 -0.64
N PRO A 114 -4.46 -13.99 0.09
CA PRO A 114 -5.63 -13.27 0.56
C PRO A 114 -6.37 -12.60 -0.60
N LYS A 115 -7.63 -12.18 -0.37
CA LYS A 115 -8.48 -11.58 -1.38
C LYS A 115 -8.90 -10.17 -0.96
N TYR A 116 -8.87 -9.22 -1.90
CA TYR A 116 -9.58 -7.96 -1.71
C TYR A 116 -11.00 -8.04 -2.24
N GLU A 117 -11.91 -7.33 -1.60
CA GLU A 117 -13.31 -7.20 -1.97
C GLU A 117 -13.53 -5.99 -2.92
N PHE A 118 -12.68 -4.96 -2.75
CA PHE A 118 -12.69 -3.76 -3.55
C PHE A 118 -11.33 -3.06 -3.45
N MET A 119 -10.91 -2.45 -4.55
CA MET A 119 -9.70 -1.63 -4.61
C MET A 119 -9.99 -0.33 -5.36
N TYR A 120 -9.59 0.78 -4.76
CA TYR A 120 -9.55 2.10 -5.39
C TYR A 120 -8.10 2.60 -5.43
N GLY A 121 -7.70 3.13 -6.58
CA GLY A 121 -6.43 3.81 -6.75
C GLY A 121 -6.46 4.69 -8.01
N GLU A 122 -5.69 5.78 -8.01
CA GLU A 122 -5.69 6.74 -9.11
C GLU A 122 -5.18 6.16 -10.45
N TRP A 123 -4.41 5.08 -10.42
CA TRP A 123 -4.00 4.34 -11.63
C TRP A 123 -5.18 3.63 -12.33
N LEU A 124 -6.31 3.46 -11.64
CA LEU A 124 -7.55 2.90 -12.18
C LEU A 124 -8.54 3.96 -12.65
N ARG A 125 -8.23 5.27 -12.51
CA ARG A 125 -9.17 6.35 -12.79
C ARG A 125 -9.80 6.27 -14.17
N GLU A 126 -9.01 5.99 -15.22
CA GLU A 126 -9.55 5.88 -16.59
C GLU A 126 -10.56 4.73 -16.73
N GLN A 127 -10.38 3.63 -15.98
CA GLN A 127 -11.35 2.51 -15.96
C GLN A 127 -12.61 2.94 -15.21
N PHE A 128 -12.47 3.60 -14.07
CA PHE A 128 -13.60 4.11 -13.28
C PHE A 128 -14.45 5.11 -14.09
N GLU A 129 -13.82 6.05 -14.81
CA GLU A 129 -14.50 7.02 -15.70
C GLU A 129 -15.27 6.34 -16.84
N LYS A 130 -14.89 5.11 -17.23
CA LYS A 130 -15.63 4.25 -18.17
C LYS A 130 -16.69 3.38 -17.50
N GLY A 131 -16.82 3.46 -16.17
CA GLY A 131 -17.74 2.64 -15.39
C GLY A 131 -17.25 1.21 -15.13
N GLU A 132 -15.97 0.93 -15.41
CA GLU A 132 -15.32 -0.36 -15.16
C GLU A 132 -14.77 -0.39 -13.73
N ILE A 133 -15.28 -1.30 -12.90
CA ILE A 133 -14.82 -1.48 -11.52
C ILE A 133 -14.23 -2.87 -11.38
N PRO A 134 -12.98 -3.01 -10.90
CA PRO A 134 -12.35 -4.31 -10.72
C PRO A 134 -13.18 -5.23 -9.81
N GLU A 135 -13.27 -6.49 -10.21
CA GLU A 135 -13.93 -7.52 -9.41
C GLU A 135 -13.05 -7.96 -8.22
N PRO A 136 -13.66 -8.46 -7.14
CA PRO A 136 -12.93 -9.03 -6.02
C PRO A 136 -11.92 -10.09 -6.47
N THR A 137 -10.65 -9.92 -6.11
CA THR A 137 -9.55 -10.72 -6.68
C THR A 137 -8.58 -11.17 -5.59
N TYR A 138 -8.03 -12.37 -5.73
CA TYR A 138 -6.91 -12.85 -4.93
C TYR A 138 -5.64 -12.13 -5.33
N ASP A 139 -4.92 -11.60 -4.34
CA ASP A 139 -3.71 -10.81 -4.57
C ASP A 139 -2.62 -11.18 -3.54
N PRO A 140 -1.50 -11.75 -3.98
CA PRO A 140 -0.38 -12.07 -3.10
C PRO A 140 0.15 -10.86 -2.33
N ASP A 141 0.15 -9.65 -2.92
CA ASP A 141 0.71 -8.44 -2.31
C ASP A 141 -0.03 -8.03 -1.04
N LEU A 142 -1.31 -8.41 -0.91
CA LEU A 142 -2.06 -8.21 0.32
C LEU A 142 -1.43 -8.89 1.54
N ALA A 143 -0.68 -9.99 1.36
CA ALA A 143 0.01 -10.63 2.48
C ALA A 143 1.08 -9.69 3.07
N ILE A 144 1.83 -8.98 2.23
CA ILE A 144 2.84 -8.00 2.66
C ILE A 144 2.15 -6.78 3.29
N LEU A 145 1.08 -6.29 2.65
CA LEU A 145 0.29 -5.16 3.14
C LEU A 145 -0.28 -5.45 4.53
N LEU A 146 -0.94 -6.60 4.72
CA LEU A 146 -1.54 -6.99 6.00
C LEU A 146 -0.49 -7.18 7.10
N ALA A 147 0.66 -7.76 6.78
CA ALA A 147 1.78 -7.88 7.72
C ALA A 147 2.33 -6.51 8.13
N GLN A 148 2.46 -5.57 7.18
CA GLN A 148 2.88 -4.20 7.45
C GLN A 148 1.86 -3.46 8.31
N LEU A 149 0.59 -3.52 7.95
CA LEU A 149 -0.50 -2.83 8.62
C LEU A 149 -0.66 -3.29 10.07
N ARG A 150 -0.50 -4.60 10.32
CA ARG A 150 -0.54 -5.16 11.67
C ARG A 150 0.56 -4.60 12.58
N LYS A 151 1.74 -4.24 12.01
CA LYS A 151 2.86 -3.64 12.76
C LYS A 151 2.75 -2.12 12.87
N ASN A 152 2.32 -1.47 11.79
CA ASN A 152 2.41 -0.03 11.59
C ASN A 152 1.14 0.50 10.93
N SER A 153 0.14 0.83 11.74
CA SER A 153 -1.07 1.49 11.27
C SER A 153 -1.60 2.47 12.32
N ILE A 154 -2.36 3.46 11.85
CA ILE A 154 -3.20 4.32 12.70
C ILE A 154 -4.63 3.85 12.56
N ASN A 155 -5.26 3.53 13.68
CA ASN A 155 -6.66 3.16 13.73
C ASN A 155 -7.53 4.42 13.60
N LEU A 156 -8.24 4.55 12.46
CA LEU A 156 -9.18 5.64 12.24
C LEU A 156 -10.57 5.29 12.79
N LEU A 157 -10.96 4.01 12.72
CA LEU A 157 -12.23 3.51 13.25
C LEU A 157 -12.11 2.02 13.59
N GLY A 158 -12.84 1.56 14.60
CA GLY A 158 -12.97 0.16 14.98
C GLY A 158 -11.88 -0.34 15.95
N PRO A 159 -11.66 -1.65 16.11
CA PRO A 159 -10.64 -2.25 16.97
C PRO A 159 -9.23 -2.09 16.38
N LYS A 160 -8.19 -2.40 17.17
CA LYS A 160 -6.80 -2.36 16.67
C LYS A 160 -6.60 -3.37 15.55
N ALA A 161 -5.73 -3.06 14.59
CA ALA A 161 -5.41 -3.96 13.48
C ALA A 161 -4.97 -5.36 13.97
N THR A 162 -4.27 -5.43 15.08
CA THR A 162 -3.83 -6.70 15.69
C THR A 162 -4.97 -7.58 16.22
N GLU A 163 -6.15 -7.03 16.40
CA GLU A 163 -7.34 -7.75 16.88
C GLU A 163 -8.20 -8.29 15.73
N VAL A 164 -8.05 -7.72 14.53
CA VAL A 164 -8.87 -8.06 13.35
C VAL A 164 -8.08 -8.68 12.20
N ILE A 165 -6.76 -8.70 12.27
CA ILE A 165 -5.87 -9.31 11.27
C ILE A 165 -4.97 -10.30 11.99
N GLU A 166 -4.99 -11.56 11.57
CA GLU A 166 -4.09 -12.60 12.10
C GLU A 166 -2.62 -12.34 11.69
N PRO A 167 -1.63 -12.88 12.44
CA PRO A 167 -0.25 -12.82 12.01
C PRO A 167 -0.06 -13.50 10.65
N VAL A 168 0.54 -12.79 9.71
CA VAL A 168 0.88 -13.35 8.38
C VAL A 168 2.17 -14.15 8.51
N PRO A 169 2.20 -15.45 8.14
CA PRO A 169 3.40 -16.25 8.17
C PRO A 169 4.50 -15.69 7.26
N MET A 170 5.75 -15.71 7.70
CA MET A 170 6.89 -15.26 6.89
C MET A 170 7.04 -16.06 5.59
N THR A 171 6.68 -17.34 5.60
CA THR A 171 6.62 -18.19 4.40
C THR A 171 5.71 -17.62 3.33
N ASP A 172 4.57 -17.05 3.72
CA ASP A 172 3.59 -16.48 2.80
C ASP A 172 4.02 -15.10 2.32
N ILE A 173 4.68 -14.29 3.19
CA ILE A 173 5.33 -13.04 2.76
C ILE A 173 6.40 -13.31 1.71
N ARG A 174 7.23 -14.32 1.89
CA ARG A 174 8.27 -14.73 0.91
C ARG A 174 7.63 -15.24 -0.39
N LYS A 175 6.53 -15.98 -0.28
CA LYS A 175 5.76 -16.45 -1.43
C LYS A 175 5.14 -15.28 -2.20
N ALA A 176 4.56 -14.30 -1.50
CA ALA A 176 4.05 -13.07 -2.09
C ALA A 176 5.13 -12.33 -2.88
N ILE A 177 6.31 -12.09 -2.28
CA ILE A 177 7.44 -11.47 -2.97
C ILE A 177 7.79 -12.22 -4.26
N LYS A 178 7.88 -13.56 -4.18
CA LYS A 178 8.19 -14.41 -5.35
C LYS A 178 7.16 -14.24 -6.47
N GLU A 179 5.87 -14.26 -6.13
CA GLU A 179 4.77 -14.23 -7.10
C GLU A 179 4.60 -12.83 -7.72
N SER A 180 4.84 -11.75 -6.96
CA SER A 180 4.67 -10.37 -7.43
C SER A 180 5.89 -9.82 -8.18
N LEU A 181 7.08 -10.38 -7.94
CA LEU A 181 8.33 -9.87 -8.52
C LEU A 181 8.32 -9.74 -10.06
N PRO A 182 7.81 -10.72 -10.85
CA PRO A 182 7.78 -10.58 -12.30
C PRO A 182 6.86 -9.44 -12.78
N GLY A 183 5.69 -9.30 -12.18
CA GLY A 183 4.72 -8.24 -12.50
C GLY A 183 5.28 -6.85 -12.19
N LEU A 184 5.91 -6.70 -11.02
CA LEU A 184 6.57 -5.46 -10.64
C LEU A 184 7.66 -5.06 -11.64
N ILE A 185 8.51 -5.99 -12.07
CA ILE A 185 9.56 -5.68 -13.05
C ILE A 185 8.96 -5.33 -14.41
N ALA A 186 7.87 -5.95 -14.82
CA ALA A 186 7.20 -5.65 -16.08
C ALA A 186 6.57 -4.25 -16.11
N SER A 187 6.22 -3.67 -14.97
CA SER A 187 5.61 -2.34 -14.85
C SER A 187 6.61 -1.18 -14.80
N ILE A 188 7.91 -1.43 -14.99
CA ILE A 188 8.97 -0.44 -14.73
C ILE A 188 8.90 0.80 -15.62
N LYS A 189 8.40 0.68 -16.84
CA LYS A 189 8.42 1.78 -17.82
C LYS A 189 7.47 2.90 -17.40
N GLY A 190 8.04 4.06 -17.08
CA GLY A 190 7.32 5.24 -16.60
C GLY A 190 7.07 5.26 -15.09
N ASP A 191 7.49 4.22 -14.36
CA ASP A 191 7.41 4.12 -12.90
C ASP A 191 8.74 3.66 -12.26
N GLU A 192 9.85 4.00 -12.89
CA GLU A 192 11.19 3.51 -12.55
C GLU A 192 11.54 3.69 -11.08
N ARG A 193 11.31 4.89 -10.53
CA ARG A 193 11.57 5.20 -9.12
C ARG A 193 10.82 4.25 -8.18
N ASN A 194 9.53 4.08 -8.37
CA ASN A 194 8.71 3.27 -7.48
C ASN A 194 9.08 1.79 -7.58
N VAL A 195 9.30 1.28 -8.80
CA VAL A 195 9.72 -0.11 -9.03
C VAL A 195 11.07 -0.38 -8.37
N ILE A 196 12.08 0.46 -8.59
CA ILE A 196 13.41 0.33 -7.98
C ILE A 196 13.32 0.31 -6.45
N LEU A 197 12.56 1.23 -5.86
CA LEU A 197 12.40 1.31 -4.41
C LEU A 197 11.57 0.16 -3.83
N THR A 198 10.60 -0.36 -4.59
CA THR A 198 9.83 -1.55 -4.19
C THR A 198 10.70 -2.81 -4.25
N LEU A 199 11.58 -2.93 -5.25
CA LEU A 199 12.57 -4.01 -5.30
C LEU A 199 13.52 -3.96 -4.09
N ALA A 200 13.97 -2.77 -3.66
CA ALA A 200 14.77 -2.63 -2.44
C ALA A 200 14.00 -3.11 -1.19
N ARG A 201 12.69 -2.80 -1.08
CA ARG A 201 11.85 -3.30 0.01
C ARG A 201 11.70 -4.83 -0.05
N MET A 202 11.44 -5.39 -1.23
CA MET A 202 11.35 -6.84 -1.42
C MET A 202 12.66 -7.54 -1.02
N TRP A 203 13.81 -6.97 -1.42
CA TRP A 203 15.11 -7.52 -1.08
C TRP A 203 15.38 -7.49 0.42
N LEU A 204 15.17 -6.34 1.08
CA LEU A 204 15.29 -6.24 2.53
C LEU A 204 14.37 -7.24 3.23
N THR A 205 13.11 -7.31 2.83
CA THR A 205 12.13 -8.20 3.48
C THR A 205 12.48 -9.68 3.25
N ALA A 206 12.88 -10.06 2.03
CA ALA A 206 13.31 -11.42 1.72
C ALA A 206 14.55 -11.84 2.52
N SER A 207 15.50 -10.92 2.74
CA SER A 207 16.76 -11.19 3.43
C SER A 207 16.63 -11.20 4.96
N THR A 208 15.84 -10.28 5.52
CA THR A 208 15.82 -10.01 6.97
C THR A 208 14.49 -10.31 7.65
N GLY A 209 13.40 -10.44 6.90
CA GLY A 209 12.04 -10.51 7.42
C GLY A 209 11.47 -9.18 7.91
N GLU A 210 12.21 -8.08 7.78
CA GLU A 210 11.74 -6.76 8.18
C GLU A 210 10.99 -6.07 7.04
N ILE A 211 9.92 -5.36 7.37
CA ILE A 211 9.20 -4.50 6.45
C ILE A 211 9.47 -3.05 6.86
N ARG A 212 10.13 -2.29 5.98
CA ARG A 212 10.50 -0.89 6.21
C ARG A 212 9.99 0.03 5.09
N SER A 213 10.10 1.36 5.30
CA SER A 213 9.81 2.37 4.27
C SER A 213 10.76 2.25 3.08
N LYS A 214 10.36 2.83 1.94
CA LYS A 214 11.11 2.79 0.68
C LYS A 214 12.52 3.37 0.83
N ASP A 215 12.67 4.48 1.54
CA ASP A 215 13.94 5.15 1.80
C ASP A 215 14.88 4.33 2.67
N LEU A 216 14.38 3.78 3.78
CA LEU A 216 15.17 2.92 4.69
C LEU A 216 15.57 1.60 4.03
N ALA A 217 14.70 1.04 3.18
CA ALA A 217 15.05 -0.15 2.43
C ALA A 217 16.13 0.12 1.38
N ALA A 218 16.09 1.28 0.72
CA ALA A 218 17.13 1.71 -0.20
C ALA A 218 18.47 1.94 0.54
N GLU A 219 18.46 2.62 1.71
CA GLU A 219 19.65 2.79 2.55
C GLU A 219 20.29 1.46 2.93
N TRP A 220 19.50 0.46 3.26
CA TRP A 220 19.99 -0.89 3.59
C TRP A 220 20.59 -1.59 2.35
N ALA A 221 20.00 -1.41 1.17
CA ALA A 221 20.42 -2.08 -0.06
C ALA A 221 21.66 -1.46 -0.72
N ILE A 222 21.83 -0.12 -0.64
CA ILE A 222 22.93 0.63 -1.28
C ILE A 222 24.31 0.03 -1.01
N PRO A 223 24.75 -0.24 0.23
CA PRO A 223 26.09 -0.76 0.50
C PRO A 223 26.33 -2.19 -0.01
N GLN A 224 25.30 -2.89 -0.46
CA GLN A 224 25.35 -4.27 -0.95
C GLN A 224 25.43 -4.34 -2.49
N LEU A 225 25.31 -3.20 -3.17
CA LEU A 225 25.31 -3.10 -4.63
C LEU A 225 26.69 -2.70 -5.18
N PRO A 226 27.00 -3.09 -6.43
CA PRO A 226 28.09 -2.48 -7.19
C PRO A 226 27.94 -0.96 -7.25
N TYR A 227 29.04 -0.23 -7.29
CA TYR A 227 29.09 1.24 -7.19
C TYR A 227 28.10 1.96 -8.11
N GLU A 228 28.06 1.59 -9.39
CA GLU A 228 27.15 2.20 -10.38
C GLU A 228 25.67 1.98 -10.05
N HIS A 229 25.31 0.79 -9.58
CA HIS A 229 23.94 0.46 -9.15
C HIS A 229 23.58 1.17 -7.83
N ALA A 230 24.55 1.30 -6.91
CA ALA A 230 24.38 2.03 -5.65
C ALA A 230 24.02 3.51 -5.89
N ILE A 231 24.72 4.18 -6.82
CA ILE A 231 24.40 5.56 -7.22
C ILE A 231 22.98 5.67 -7.77
N LEU A 232 22.57 4.71 -8.60
CA LEU A 232 21.24 4.73 -9.21
C LEU A 232 20.12 4.52 -8.19
N LEU A 233 20.33 3.60 -7.23
CA LEU A 233 19.39 3.39 -6.13
C LEU A 233 19.31 4.62 -5.20
N ASP A 234 20.46 5.28 -4.90
CA ASP A 234 20.47 6.51 -4.11
C ASP A 234 19.79 7.67 -4.85
N LYS A 235 19.91 7.74 -6.18
CA LYS A 235 19.14 8.67 -7.02
C LYS A 235 17.64 8.46 -6.86
N ALA A 236 17.16 7.21 -6.93
CA ALA A 236 15.75 6.88 -6.72
C ALA A 236 15.28 7.27 -5.32
N ARG A 237 16.11 6.99 -4.29
CA ARG A 237 15.86 7.37 -2.90
C ARG A 237 15.75 8.88 -2.72
N LYS A 238 16.71 9.65 -3.25
CA LYS A 238 16.70 11.11 -3.19
C LYS A 238 15.52 11.72 -3.93
N ALA A 239 15.14 11.16 -5.09
CA ALA A 239 13.96 11.60 -5.82
C ALA A 239 12.67 11.34 -5.01
N TYR A 240 12.58 10.19 -4.33
CA TYR A 240 11.47 9.89 -3.42
C TYR A 240 11.41 10.85 -2.23
N LEU A 241 12.55 11.26 -1.68
CA LEU A 241 12.64 12.23 -0.59
C LEU A 241 12.37 13.68 -1.04
N GLY A 242 12.31 13.95 -2.35
CA GLY A 242 12.16 15.30 -2.90
C GLY A 242 13.47 16.08 -3.00
N GLU A 243 14.60 15.41 -2.83
CA GLU A 243 15.95 16.00 -2.85
C GLU A 243 16.60 15.96 -4.24
N TYR A 244 15.97 15.26 -5.20
CA TYR A 244 16.47 15.09 -6.56
C TYR A 244 15.32 15.05 -7.57
N ILE A 245 15.65 15.41 -8.84
CA ILE A 245 14.67 15.40 -9.93
C ILE A 245 14.40 13.96 -10.36
N ASP A 246 13.11 13.58 -10.41
CA ASP A 246 12.65 12.26 -10.84
C ASP A 246 12.67 12.17 -12.38
N LYS A 247 13.85 11.92 -12.97
CA LYS A 247 14.06 11.79 -14.42
C LYS A 247 14.87 10.55 -14.74
N TRP A 248 14.34 9.69 -15.61
CA TRP A 248 14.90 8.40 -15.99
C TRP A 248 15.14 8.24 -17.49
N ASN A 249 14.69 9.21 -18.32
CA ASN A 249 14.86 9.15 -19.76
C ASN A 249 16.34 9.06 -20.16
N GLY A 250 16.66 8.10 -21.02
CA GLY A 250 18.04 7.83 -21.49
C GLY A 250 18.88 7.03 -20.50
N MET A 251 18.27 6.45 -19.45
CA MET A 251 18.91 5.59 -18.44
C MET A 251 18.37 4.15 -18.45
N GLU A 252 17.69 3.75 -19.52
CA GLU A 252 16.98 2.48 -19.61
C GLU A 252 17.93 1.28 -19.42
N SER A 253 19.16 1.37 -19.94
CA SER A 253 20.18 0.33 -19.81
C SER A 253 20.66 0.18 -18.36
N GLU A 254 20.98 1.31 -17.72
CA GLU A 254 21.46 1.37 -16.33
C GLU A 254 20.37 0.89 -15.36
N VAL A 255 19.14 1.34 -15.57
CA VAL A 255 17.98 0.90 -14.80
C VAL A 255 17.75 -0.62 -14.95
N THR A 256 17.84 -1.13 -16.17
CA THR A 256 17.74 -2.59 -16.43
C THR A 256 18.86 -3.36 -15.71
N GLY A 257 20.08 -2.84 -15.72
CA GLY A 257 21.23 -3.42 -15.03
C GLY A 257 20.98 -3.52 -13.51
N LEU A 258 20.54 -2.41 -12.88
CA LEU A 258 20.21 -2.37 -11.45
C LEU A 258 19.07 -3.35 -11.12
N VAL A 259 17.98 -3.34 -11.88
CA VAL A 259 16.82 -4.22 -11.67
C VAL A 259 17.22 -5.69 -11.75
N ASN A 260 18.02 -6.08 -12.74
CA ASN A 260 18.52 -7.45 -12.89
C ASN A 260 19.43 -7.86 -11.72
N ASN A 261 20.22 -6.92 -11.18
CA ASN A 261 21.06 -7.20 -10.02
C ASN A 261 20.19 -7.43 -8.77
N MET A 262 19.23 -6.52 -8.50
CA MET A 262 18.34 -6.64 -7.35
C MET A 262 17.43 -7.87 -7.46
N LYS A 263 16.93 -8.19 -8.65
CA LYS A 263 16.17 -9.42 -8.91
C LYS A 263 16.95 -10.65 -8.47
N ARG A 264 18.19 -10.81 -8.92
CA ARG A 264 19.05 -11.95 -8.53
C ARG A 264 19.28 -12.01 -7.02
N SER A 265 19.46 -10.86 -6.37
CA SER A 265 19.65 -10.77 -4.91
C SER A 265 18.38 -11.20 -4.16
N ILE A 266 17.20 -10.80 -4.66
CA ILE A 266 15.90 -11.23 -4.10
C ILE A 266 15.73 -12.74 -4.28
N GLU A 267 15.93 -13.26 -5.48
CA GLU A 267 15.82 -14.69 -5.80
C GLU A 267 16.76 -15.52 -4.91
N TYR A 268 18.01 -15.09 -4.77
CA TYR A 268 18.97 -15.73 -3.86
C TYR A 268 18.48 -15.72 -2.40
N SER A 269 17.96 -14.60 -1.93
CA SER A 269 17.43 -14.48 -0.56
C SER A 269 16.19 -15.36 -0.34
N LEU A 270 15.42 -15.62 -1.40
CA LEU A 270 14.27 -16.52 -1.39
C LEU A 270 14.65 -18.01 -1.54
N ASN A 271 15.92 -18.33 -1.78
CA ASN A 271 16.43 -19.68 -2.11
C ASN A 271 15.81 -20.23 -3.43
N LEU A 272 15.79 -19.41 -4.48
CA LEU A 272 15.27 -19.74 -5.82
C LEU A 272 16.39 -19.99 -6.81
#